data_c597e1e9bd067e6cf4ebdf2335e36c16
#
_entry.id   c597e1e9bd067e6cf4ebdf2335e36c16
#
_cell.length_a   1.000
_cell.length_b   1.000
_cell.length_c   1.000
_cell.angle_alpha   90.00
_cell.angle_beta   90.00
_cell.angle_gamma   90.00
#
_symmetry.space_group_name_H-M   'P 1'
#
loop_
_entity.id
_entity.type
_entity.pdbx_description
1 polymer ?
#
loop_
_entity_poly.entity_id
_entity_poly.type
_entity_poly.pdbx_seq_one_letter_code
_entity_poly.pdbx_strand_id
1 'polypeptide(L)'
;MTMSDPIADMLTRIRNANTAKHDTVDVPASKMKISIAEILLKEGYIKKFEIVEVNGFNTIHITLKYGADKNEKVISGLKRISKPGLRVYANTEELPSVLGGFGIAIISTNKGVMTDKQARKENVGGEVLAFVW
;
A
#
# COMPACT_ATOMS: atom_id res chain seq x y z
N MET A 1 -14.78 -9.06 -20.83
CA MET A 1 -13.44 -9.09 -20.25
C MET A 1 -13.41 -8.26 -18.98
N THR A 2 -13.01 -8.86 -17.90
CA THR A 2 -12.91 -8.16 -16.63
C THR A 2 -11.52 -7.52 -16.50
N MET A 3 -11.48 -6.28 -16.10
CA MET A 3 -10.24 -5.61 -15.79
C MET A 3 -9.77 -6.09 -14.42
N SER A 4 -8.51 -6.45 -14.31
CA SER A 4 -7.93 -6.80 -13.03
C SER A 4 -7.19 -5.61 -12.43
N ASP A 5 -7.24 -5.50 -11.12
CA ASP A 5 -6.49 -4.49 -10.37
C ASP A 5 -5.74 -5.19 -9.23
N PRO A 6 -4.51 -5.64 -9.49
CA PRO A 6 -3.74 -6.35 -8.47
C PRO A 6 -3.46 -5.53 -7.22
N ILE A 7 -3.34 -4.21 -7.35
CA ILE A 7 -3.13 -3.32 -6.21
C ILE A 7 -4.39 -3.26 -5.35
N ALA A 8 -5.56 -3.12 -5.98
CA ALA A 8 -6.83 -3.13 -5.26
C ALA A 8 -7.05 -4.46 -4.54
N ASP A 9 -6.68 -5.57 -5.18
CA ASP A 9 -6.74 -6.90 -4.56
C ASP A 9 -5.85 -6.98 -3.32
N MET A 10 -4.61 -6.48 -3.41
CA MET A 10 -3.70 -6.42 -2.27
C MET A 10 -4.30 -5.61 -1.12
N LEU A 11 -4.81 -4.42 -1.39
CA LEU A 11 -5.40 -3.56 -0.36
C LEU A 11 -6.62 -4.22 0.27
N THR A 12 -7.45 -4.89 -0.54
CA THR A 12 -8.63 -5.60 -0.05
C THR A 12 -8.25 -6.77 0.86
N ARG A 13 -7.23 -7.54 0.48
CA ARG A 13 -6.75 -8.65 1.30
C ARG A 13 -6.24 -8.15 2.66
N ILE A 14 -5.46 -7.07 2.66
CA ILE A 14 -4.96 -6.46 3.90
C ILE A 14 -6.13 -5.94 4.74
N ARG A 15 -7.08 -5.24 4.12
CA ARG A 15 -8.26 -4.71 4.82
C ARG A 15 -9.07 -5.82 5.47
N ASN A 16 -9.36 -6.88 4.73
CA ASN A 16 -10.16 -8.00 5.23
C ASN A 16 -9.45 -8.74 6.37
N ALA A 17 -8.15 -8.99 6.23
CA ALA A 17 -7.35 -9.63 7.27
C ALA A 17 -7.29 -8.77 8.54
N ASN A 18 -7.15 -7.46 8.37
CA ASN A 18 -7.13 -6.50 9.48
C ASN A 18 -8.49 -6.46 10.21
N THR A 19 -9.58 -6.47 9.46
CA THR A 19 -10.93 -6.48 10.03
C THR A 19 -11.22 -7.78 10.79
N ALA A 20 -10.76 -8.91 10.23
CA ALA A 20 -10.90 -10.23 10.87
C ALA A 20 -9.87 -10.48 11.97
N LYS A 21 -8.97 -9.52 12.22
CA LYS A 21 -7.92 -9.59 13.25
C LYS A 21 -6.96 -10.76 13.05
N HIS A 22 -6.66 -11.07 11.80
CA HIS A 22 -5.67 -12.08 11.45
C HIS A 22 -4.25 -11.55 11.76
N ASP A 23 -3.34 -12.45 12.11
CA ASP A 23 -1.94 -12.06 12.35
C ASP A 23 -1.20 -11.83 11.04
N THR A 24 -1.54 -12.59 10.00
CA THR A 24 -0.85 -12.56 8.71
C THR A 24 -1.83 -12.55 7.55
N VAL A 25 -1.32 -12.15 6.39
CA VAL A 25 -2.06 -12.21 5.13
C VAL A 25 -1.07 -12.45 3.98
N ASP A 26 -1.49 -13.27 3.01
CA ASP A 26 -0.69 -13.59 1.83
C ASP A 26 -1.23 -12.86 0.61
N VAL A 27 -0.31 -12.29 -0.18
CA VAL A 27 -0.64 -11.56 -1.40
C VAL A 27 0.29 -12.06 -2.52
N PRO A 28 -0.23 -12.37 -3.71
CA PRO A 28 0.64 -12.71 -4.84
C PRO A 28 1.65 -11.60 -5.09
N ALA A 29 2.92 -11.97 -5.27
CA ALA A 29 4.00 -10.99 -5.40
C ALA A 29 4.09 -10.38 -6.79
N SER A 30 4.48 -9.10 -6.83
CA SER A 30 4.92 -8.40 -8.03
C SER A 30 5.85 -7.29 -7.57
N LYS A 31 6.64 -6.73 -8.49
CA LYS A 31 7.55 -5.62 -8.14
C LYS A 31 6.81 -4.47 -7.49
N MET A 32 5.67 -4.08 -8.06
CA MET A 32 4.85 -2.98 -7.56
C MET A 32 4.35 -3.27 -6.15
N LYS A 33 3.81 -4.46 -5.92
CA LYS A 33 3.26 -4.83 -4.62
C LYS A 33 4.36 -4.97 -3.56
N ILE A 34 5.53 -5.45 -3.93
CA ILE A 34 6.68 -5.51 -3.02
C ILE A 34 7.09 -4.10 -2.60
N SER A 35 7.13 -3.16 -3.55
CA SER A 35 7.42 -1.76 -3.25
C SER A 35 6.39 -1.16 -2.30
N ILE A 36 5.12 -1.47 -2.48
CA ILE A 36 4.05 -1.04 -1.57
C ILE A 36 4.26 -1.63 -0.18
N ALA A 37 4.59 -2.92 -0.08
CA ALA A 37 4.84 -3.56 1.21
C ALA A 37 6.04 -2.94 1.92
N GLU A 38 7.10 -2.58 1.19
CA GLU A 38 8.26 -1.88 1.76
C GLU A 38 7.87 -0.53 2.35
N ILE A 39 7.01 0.22 1.66
CA ILE A 39 6.51 1.51 2.17
C ILE A 39 5.68 1.30 3.43
N LEU A 40 4.77 0.33 3.43
CA LEU A 40 3.95 0.04 4.60
C LEU A 40 4.80 -0.33 5.81
N LEU A 41 5.86 -1.10 5.60
CA LEU A 41 6.80 -1.45 6.67
C LEU A 41 7.56 -0.23 7.17
N LYS A 42 8.12 0.57 6.26
CA LYS A 42 8.90 1.75 6.61
C LYS A 42 8.07 2.80 7.36
N GLU A 43 6.81 2.96 6.96
CA GLU A 43 5.90 3.92 7.59
C GLU A 43 5.22 3.37 8.85
N GLY A 44 5.52 2.12 9.22
CA GLY A 44 5.04 1.54 10.47
C GLY A 44 3.61 1.00 10.42
N TYR A 45 3.07 0.73 9.24
CA TYR A 45 1.72 0.19 9.09
C TYR A 45 1.64 -1.32 9.21
N ILE A 46 2.74 -2.03 8.91
CA ILE A 46 2.83 -3.47 9.09
C ILE A 46 4.05 -3.81 9.94
N LYS A 47 4.06 -5.00 10.53
CA LYS A 47 5.15 -5.43 11.41
C LYS A 47 6.35 -5.91 10.61
N LYS A 48 6.12 -6.72 9.58
CA LYS A 48 7.15 -7.23 8.68
C LYS A 48 6.50 -7.87 7.46
N PHE A 49 7.30 -8.14 6.45
CA PHE A 49 6.89 -8.98 5.33
C PHE A 49 8.07 -9.80 4.85
N GLU A 50 7.79 -10.88 4.18
CA GLU A 50 8.81 -11.71 3.53
C GLU A 50 8.26 -12.28 2.22
N ILE A 51 9.16 -12.59 1.31
CA ILE A 51 8.78 -13.20 0.04
C ILE A 51 9.00 -14.70 0.17
N VAL A 52 7.92 -15.46 -0.01
CA VAL A 52 7.96 -16.93 0.09
C VAL A 52 7.43 -17.54 -1.20
N GLU A 53 7.91 -18.72 -1.54
CA GLU A 53 7.43 -19.46 -2.70
C GLU A 53 6.35 -20.42 -2.25
N VAL A 54 5.17 -20.32 -2.86
CA VAL A 54 4.04 -21.21 -2.59
C VAL A 54 3.58 -21.77 -3.93
N ASN A 55 3.65 -23.10 -4.08
CA ASN A 55 3.25 -23.78 -5.30
C ASN A 55 3.91 -23.23 -6.57
N GLY A 56 5.21 -22.87 -6.47
CA GLY A 56 5.96 -22.32 -7.59
C GLY A 56 5.75 -20.83 -7.85
N PHE A 57 4.94 -20.16 -7.04
CA PHE A 57 4.66 -18.72 -7.18
C PHE A 57 5.20 -17.94 -5.99
N ASN A 58 5.79 -16.78 -6.27
CA ASN A 58 6.23 -15.89 -5.21
C ASN A 58 5.03 -15.22 -4.55
N THR A 59 5.04 -15.21 -3.23
CA THR A 59 3.97 -14.66 -2.41
C THR A 59 4.57 -13.71 -1.39
N ILE A 60 3.92 -12.57 -1.16
CA ILE A 60 4.29 -11.66 -0.09
C ILE A 60 3.54 -12.10 1.15
N HIS A 61 4.27 -12.59 2.15
CA HIS A 61 3.70 -12.98 3.44
C HIS A 61 3.83 -11.80 4.39
N ILE A 62 2.73 -11.14 4.68
CA ILE A 62 2.69 -9.91 5.47
C ILE A 62 2.24 -10.23 6.90
N THR A 63 3.02 -9.78 7.88
CA THR A 63 2.62 -9.84 9.28
C THR A 63 2.02 -8.51 9.66
N LEU A 64 0.75 -8.52 10.04
CA LEU A 64 0.00 -7.32 10.38
C LEU A 64 0.42 -6.78 11.75
N LYS A 65 0.17 -5.51 11.96
CA LYS A 65 0.54 -4.83 13.20
C LYS A 65 -0.72 -4.34 13.90
N TYR A 66 -0.76 -4.55 15.20
CA TYR A 66 -1.84 -4.09 16.05
C TYR A 66 -1.24 -3.31 17.23
N GLY A 67 -2.09 -2.60 17.98
CA GLY A 67 -1.65 -1.92 19.20
C GLY A 67 -1.53 -2.90 20.36
N ALA A 68 -1.88 -2.45 21.57
CA ALA A 68 -1.75 -3.27 22.78
C ALA A 68 -2.57 -4.55 22.72
N ASP A 69 -3.70 -4.52 21.97
CA ASP A 69 -4.49 -5.71 21.67
C ASP A 69 -4.97 -5.66 20.23
N LYS A 70 -5.59 -6.74 19.75
CA LYS A 70 -6.03 -6.84 18.35
C LYS A 70 -7.21 -5.95 18.00
N ASN A 71 -7.81 -5.28 18.97
CA ASN A 71 -8.86 -4.30 18.71
C ASN A 71 -8.27 -2.95 18.31
N GLU A 72 -6.99 -2.73 18.57
CA GLU A 72 -6.29 -1.49 18.22
C GLU A 72 -5.59 -1.62 16.88
N LYS A 73 -6.32 -1.40 15.80
CA LYS A 73 -5.78 -1.48 14.44
C LYS A 73 -4.80 -0.33 14.18
N VAL A 74 -3.65 -0.64 13.61
CA VAL A 74 -2.71 0.38 13.16
C VAL A 74 -3.16 0.99 11.84
N ILE A 75 -3.68 0.16 10.93
CA ILE A 75 -4.26 0.64 9.68
C ILE A 75 -5.73 0.93 9.89
N SER A 76 -6.12 2.20 9.78
CA SER A 76 -7.52 2.61 9.90
C SER A 76 -8.25 2.56 8.56
N GLY A 77 -7.55 2.83 7.47
CA GLY A 77 -8.15 2.80 6.15
C GLY A 77 -7.14 2.59 5.03
N LEU A 78 -7.64 2.04 3.94
CA LEU A 78 -6.89 1.79 2.71
C LEU A 78 -7.83 2.13 1.55
N LYS A 79 -7.41 3.04 0.67
CA LYS A 79 -8.25 3.46 -0.45
C LYS A 79 -7.47 3.44 -1.75
N ARG A 80 -7.97 2.69 -2.74
CA ARG A 80 -7.42 2.70 -4.09
C ARG A 80 -7.83 4.00 -4.79
N ILE A 81 -6.87 4.73 -5.34
CA ILE A 81 -7.14 6.02 -6.00
C ILE A 81 -7.08 5.87 -7.51
N SER A 82 -5.91 5.59 -8.08
CA SER A 82 -5.76 5.36 -9.52
C SER A 82 -6.19 3.93 -9.85
N LYS A 83 -7.07 3.79 -10.83
CA LYS A 83 -7.64 2.48 -11.21
C LYS A 83 -7.38 2.21 -12.68
N PRO A 84 -7.34 0.95 -13.13
CA PRO A 84 -7.12 0.64 -14.54
C PRO A 84 -8.07 1.37 -15.49
N GLY A 85 -9.32 1.59 -15.10
CA GLY A 85 -10.31 2.30 -15.90
C GLY A 85 -10.30 3.82 -15.74
N LEU A 86 -9.58 4.33 -14.73
CA LEU A 86 -9.53 5.77 -14.44
C LEU A 86 -8.23 6.08 -13.71
N ARG A 87 -7.18 6.38 -14.47
CA ARG A 87 -5.87 6.70 -13.89
C ARG A 87 -5.86 8.11 -13.30
N VAL A 88 -5.19 8.26 -12.18
CA VAL A 88 -5.08 9.52 -11.45
C VAL A 88 -3.61 9.89 -11.30
N TYR A 89 -3.23 11.05 -11.81
CA TYR A 89 -1.86 11.55 -11.75
C TYR A 89 -1.83 12.89 -11.03
N ALA A 90 -0.71 13.22 -10.43
CA ALA A 90 -0.49 14.52 -9.82
C ALA A 90 0.95 14.96 -10.06
N ASN A 91 1.15 16.25 -10.34
CA ASN A 91 2.49 16.81 -10.36
C ASN A 91 2.92 17.11 -8.92
N THR A 92 4.17 17.54 -8.73
CA THR A 92 4.73 17.80 -7.40
C THR A 92 3.86 18.76 -6.57
N GLU A 93 3.35 19.80 -7.19
CA GLU A 93 2.56 20.81 -6.50
C GLU A 93 1.17 20.35 -6.10
N GLU A 94 0.64 19.35 -6.80
CA GLU A 94 -0.70 18.82 -6.61
C GLU A 94 -0.75 17.55 -5.80
N LEU A 95 0.38 17.05 -5.31
CA LEU A 95 0.42 15.80 -4.55
C LEU A 95 -0.51 15.89 -3.33
N PRO A 96 -1.39 14.89 -3.16
CA PRO A 96 -2.34 14.92 -2.05
C PRO A 96 -1.67 14.69 -0.71
N SER A 97 -2.26 15.28 0.34
CA SER A 97 -1.94 14.93 1.73
C SER A 97 -3.11 14.13 2.30
N VAL A 98 -2.82 13.12 3.08
CA VAL A 98 -3.83 12.26 3.69
C VAL A 98 -3.95 12.60 5.16
N LEU A 99 -5.15 12.98 5.59
CA LEU A 99 -5.44 13.37 6.99
C LEU A 99 -4.44 14.40 7.52
N GLY A 100 -4.16 15.45 6.74
CA GLY A 100 -3.24 16.52 7.16
C GLY A 100 -1.81 16.06 7.39
N GLY A 101 -1.41 14.94 6.80
CA GLY A 101 -0.07 14.39 6.92
C GLY A 101 0.05 13.21 7.91
N PHE A 102 -1.03 12.84 8.60
CA PHE A 102 -1.02 11.67 9.49
C PHE A 102 -1.04 10.37 8.71
N GLY A 103 -1.68 10.34 7.52
CA GLY A 103 -1.62 9.21 6.62
C GLY A 103 -0.62 9.43 5.51
N ILE A 104 -0.59 8.50 4.57
CA ILE A 104 0.30 8.57 3.40
C ILE A 104 -0.48 8.36 2.12
N ALA A 105 0.01 8.98 1.04
CA ALA A 105 -0.36 8.62 -0.31
C ALA A 105 0.82 7.84 -0.91
N ILE A 106 0.53 6.77 -1.62
CA ILE A 106 1.55 5.97 -2.31
C ILE A 106 1.56 6.40 -3.77
N ILE A 107 2.72 6.91 -4.22
CA ILE A 107 2.89 7.51 -5.53
C ILE A 107 3.88 6.69 -6.35
N SER A 108 3.51 6.36 -7.58
CA SER A 108 4.41 5.72 -8.55
C SER A 108 5.05 6.80 -9.41
N THR A 109 6.36 7.02 -9.22
CA THR A 109 7.11 8.07 -9.91
C THR A 109 8.14 7.46 -10.85
N ASN A 110 8.78 8.29 -11.67
CA ASN A 110 9.89 7.86 -12.52
C ASN A 110 11.14 7.47 -11.72
N LYS A 111 11.16 7.78 -10.42
CA LYS A 111 12.25 7.38 -9.51
C LYS A 111 11.85 6.22 -8.60
N GLY A 112 10.71 5.59 -8.85
CA GLY A 112 10.19 4.47 -8.08
C GLY A 112 8.91 4.78 -7.34
N VAL A 113 8.44 3.81 -6.59
CA VAL A 113 7.24 3.96 -5.76
C VAL A 113 7.64 4.55 -4.42
N MET A 114 6.96 5.61 -4.01
CA MET A 114 7.31 6.33 -2.77
C MET A 114 6.07 6.97 -2.15
N THR A 115 6.23 7.53 -0.96
CA THR A 115 5.16 8.28 -0.32
C THR A 115 5.05 9.68 -0.92
N ASP A 116 3.91 10.35 -0.69
CA ASP A 116 3.73 11.74 -1.10
C ASP A 116 4.79 12.65 -0.47
N LYS A 117 5.16 12.41 0.78
CA LYS A 117 6.20 13.19 1.47
C LYS A 117 7.55 13.05 0.79
N GLN A 118 7.92 11.84 0.43
CA GLN A 118 9.18 11.58 -0.26
C GLN A 118 9.16 12.17 -1.67
N ALA A 119 8.05 12.05 -2.38
CA ALA A 119 7.90 12.62 -3.72
C ALA A 119 8.04 14.15 -3.71
N ARG A 120 7.46 14.82 -2.72
CA ARG A 120 7.63 16.27 -2.55
C ARG A 120 9.09 16.63 -2.29
N LYS A 121 9.76 15.87 -1.44
CA LYS A 121 11.16 16.08 -1.11
C LYS A 121 12.05 15.93 -2.34
N GLU A 122 11.76 14.98 -3.21
CA GLU A 122 12.52 14.73 -4.44
C GLU A 122 12.03 15.56 -5.62
N ASN A 123 10.98 16.33 -5.42
CA ASN A 123 10.39 17.21 -6.43
C ASN A 123 9.93 16.44 -7.66
N VAL A 124 9.23 15.35 -7.46
CA VAL A 124 8.66 14.51 -8.53
C VAL A 124 7.18 14.30 -8.30
N GLY A 125 6.44 14.14 -9.39
CA GLY A 125 5.05 13.73 -9.37
C GLY A 125 4.90 12.34 -9.98
N GLY A 126 3.69 11.85 -10.05
CA GLY A 126 3.43 10.55 -10.64
C GLY A 126 1.99 10.10 -10.49
N GLU A 127 1.79 8.80 -10.61
CA GLU A 127 0.48 8.17 -10.47
C GLU A 127 0.16 7.99 -8.99
N VAL A 128 -1.01 8.49 -8.57
CA VAL A 128 -1.48 8.37 -7.18
C VAL A 128 -2.14 7.01 -7.02
N LEU A 129 -1.43 6.05 -6.47
CA LEU A 129 -1.90 4.66 -6.40
C LEU A 129 -2.96 4.46 -5.33
N ALA A 130 -2.69 4.91 -4.11
CA ALA A 130 -3.56 4.61 -2.98
C ALA A 130 -3.31 5.58 -1.82
N PHE A 131 -4.28 5.64 -0.92
CA PHE A 131 -4.14 6.31 0.37
C PHE A 131 -4.16 5.27 1.48
N VAL A 132 -3.33 5.47 2.51
CA VAL A 132 -3.28 4.62 3.71
C VAL A 132 -3.25 5.53 4.93
N TRP A 133 -4.06 5.19 5.91
CA TRP A 133 -4.06 5.93 7.18
C TRP A 133 -4.47 5.06 8.35
#